data_c513615023f336f47f0997fe517e1348
#
_entry.id   c513615023f336f47f0997fe517e1348
#
_cell.length_a   1.000
_cell.length_b   1.000
_cell.length_c   1.000
_cell.angle_alpha   90.00
_cell.angle_beta   90.00
_cell.angle_gamma   90.00
#
_symmetry.space_group_name_H-M   'P 1'
#
loop_
_entity.id
_entity.type
_entity.pdbx_description
1 polymer ?
#
loop_
_entity_poly.entity_id
_entity_poly.type
_entity_poly.pdbx_seq_one_letter_code
_entity_poly.pdbx_strand_id
1 'polypeptide(L)'
;MSYLAEIPYGCYWSTPFAKWQGSFSGLNSIEFAAHVARAELARHEIDVNSLDYGVLGTSVPQKHGFYGLPWLTGMMGASHIGGPTVAQACATGVRCLLTAAQEIECGMATSSLVVTA
;
A
#
# COMPACT_ATOMS: atom_id res chain seq x y z
N MET A 1 -10.25 -1.06 25.39
CA MET A 1 -9.83 -0.17 24.29
C MET A 1 -10.62 -0.56 23.04
N SER A 2 -11.28 0.38 22.43
CA SER A 2 -11.97 0.15 21.17
C SER A 2 -11.13 0.68 20.01
N TYR A 3 -11.06 -0.06 18.92
CA TYR A 3 -10.43 0.36 17.69
C TYR A 3 -11.51 0.82 16.72
N LEU A 4 -11.31 1.99 16.10
CA LEU A 4 -12.24 2.54 15.12
C LEU A 4 -11.90 2.09 13.69
N ALA A 5 -10.65 1.72 13.46
CA ALA A 5 -10.21 1.26 12.15
C ALA A 5 -10.42 -0.26 12.03
N GLU A 6 -10.93 -0.68 10.87
CA GLU A 6 -11.22 -2.07 10.58
C GLU A 6 -10.65 -2.46 9.22
N ILE A 7 -10.28 -3.72 9.07
CA ILE A 7 -9.94 -4.31 7.78
C ILE A 7 -11.13 -5.18 7.38
N PRO A 8 -11.86 -4.83 6.31
CA PRO A 8 -12.96 -5.68 5.87
C PRO A 8 -12.46 -7.08 5.51
N TYR A 9 -13.20 -8.09 5.91
CA TYR A 9 -12.82 -9.48 5.65
C TYR A 9 -12.66 -9.73 4.15
N GLY A 10 -11.52 -10.30 3.77
CA GLY A 10 -11.21 -10.62 2.39
C GLY A 10 -10.59 -9.45 1.59
N CYS A 11 -10.58 -8.23 2.12
CA CYS A 11 -9.99 -7.07 1.45
C CYS A 11 -8.48 -6.98 1.71
N TYR A 12 -7.77 -8.02 1.35
CA TYR A 12 -6.32 -8.11 1.44
C TYR A 12 -5.80 -9.12 0.43
N TRP A 13 -4.52 -8.98 0.08
CA TRP A 13 -3.88 -9.87 -0.89
C TRP A 13 -2.38 -9.98 -0.60
N SER A 14 -1.77 -10.97 -1.23
CA SER A 14 -0.33 -11.13 -1.26
C SER A 14 0.07 -11.70 -2.63
N THR A 15 1.19 -11.23 -3.15
CA THR A 15 1.85 -11.90 -4.26
C THR A 15 2.58 -13.14 -3.77
N PRO A 16 2.94 -14.09 -4.65
CA PRO A 16 3.84 -15.17 -4.26
C PRO A 16 5.17 -14.62 -3.74
N PHE A 17 5.76 -15.32 -2.78
CA PHE A 17 7.10 -15.01 -2.33
C PHE A 17 8.10 -15.55 -3.35
N ALA A 18 8.96 -14.67 -3.83
CA ALA A 18 9.98 -15.03 -4.80
C ALA A 18 11.37 -14.92 -4.19
N LYS A 19 12.24 -15.84 -4.59
CA LYS A 19 13.64 -15.80 -4.17
C LYS A 19 14.32 -14.54 -4.72
N TRP A 20 15.19 -13.93 -3.93
CA TRP A 20 16.01 -12.80 -4.37
C TRP A 20 16.77 -13.20 -5.66
N GLN A 21 16.79 -12.28 -6.63
CA GLN A 21 17.31 -12.54 -7.99
C GLN A 21 16.60 -13.69 -8.72
N GLY A 22 15.40 -14.05 -8.30
CA GLY A 22 14.58 -15.09 -8.93
C GLY A 22 13.55 -14.52 -9.90
N SER A 23 12.33 -15.03 -9.83
CA SER A 23 11.26 -14.74 -10.81
C SER A 23 10.91 -13.28 -10.96
N PHE A 24 11.10 -12.45 -9.92
CA PHE A 24 10.78 -11.02 -9.93
C PHE A 24 12.01 -10.13 -10.16
N SER A 25 13.16 -10.70 -10.52
CA SER A 25 14.42 -9.96 -10.61
C SER A 25 14.40 -8.82 -11.64
N GLY A 26 13.59 -8.92 -12.68
CA GLY A 26 13.43 -7.87 -13.69
C GLY A 26 12.38 -6.80 -13.37
N LEU A 27 11.74 -6.87 -12.20
CA LEU A 27 10.66 -5.98 -11.82
C LEU A 27 11.12 -4.92 -10.84
N ASN A 28 10.59 -3.71 -10.98
CA ASN A 28 10.62 -2.72 -9.90
C ASN A 28 9.49 -3.05 -8.93
N SER A 29 9.79 -3.14 -7.64
CA SER A 29 8.80 -3.60 -6.66
C SER A 29 7.60 -2.65 -6.54
N ILE A 30 7.82 -1.35 -6.64
CA ILE A 30 6.73 -0.36 -6.52
C ILE A 30 5.86 -0.37 -7.77
N GLU A 31 6.45 -0.45 -8.97
CA GLU A 31 5.68 -0.57 -10.20
C GLU A 31 4.84 -1.86 -10.22
N PHE A 32 5.44 -2.96 -9.81
CA PHE A 32 4.74 -4.24 -9.71
C PHE A 32 3.60 -4.16 -8.68
N ALA A 33 3.87 -3.58 -7.52
CA ALA A 33 2.86 -3.40 -6.47
C ALA A 33 1.69 -2.53 -6.95
N ALA A 34 1.96 -1.48 -7.72
CA ALA A 34 0.90 -0.64 -8.30
C ALA A 34 0.01 -1.43 -9.25
N HIS A 35 0.62 -2.24 -10.12
CA HIS A 35 -0.12 -3.10 -11.05
C HIS A 35 -1.01 -4.10 -10.31
N VAL A 36 -0.46 -4.78 -9.30
CA VAL A 36 -1.19 -5.75 -8.49
C VAL A 36 -2.31 -5.08 -7.70
N ALA A 37 -2.01 -3.95 -7.04
CA ALA A 37 -3.01 -3.24 -6.25
C ALA A 37 -4.19 -2.79 -7.09
N ARG A 38 -3.93 -2.24 -8.28
CA ARG A 38 -5.01 -1.84 -9.21
C ARG A 38 -5.88 -3.03 -9.58
N ALA A 39 -5.27 -4.15 -9.93
CA ALA A 39 -6.00 -5.38 -10.30
C ALA A 39 -6.81 -5.93 -9.11
N GLU A 40 -6.23 -5.95 -7.93
CA GLU A 40 -6.88 -6.49 -6.73
C GLU A 40 -8.03 -5.62 -6.24
N LEU A 41 -7.90 -4.29 -6.31
CA LEU A 41 -9.01 -3.40 -5.99
C LEU A 41 -10.19 -3.65 -6.94
N ALA A 42 -9.93 -3.79 -8.24
CA ALA A 42 -10.96 -4.11 -9.22
C ALA A 42 -11.60 -5.47 -8.95
N ARG A 43 -10.79 -6.48 -8.62
CA ARG A 43 -11.29 -7.83 -8.30
C ARG A 43 -12.20 -7.83 -7.05
N HIS A 44 -11.90 -6.99 -6.07
CA HIS A 44 -12.71 -6.83 -4.86
C HIS A 44 -13.85 -5.84 -5.02
N GLU A 45 -14.04 -5.29 -6.22
CA GLU A 45 -15.08 -4.29 -6.50
C GLU A 45 -14.96 -3.04 -5.62
N ILE A 46 -13.73 -2.65 -5.29
CA ILE A 46 -13.45 -1.45 -4.51
C ILE A 46 -13.14 -0.31 -5.48
N ASP A 47 -13.96 0.74 -5.44
CA ASP A 47 -13.72 1.95 -6.21
C ASP A 47 -12.56 2.72 -5.59
N VAL A 48 -11.51 3.00 -6.39
CA VAL A 48 -10.36 3.76 -5.90
C VAL A 48 -10.75 5.16 -5.43
N ASN A 49 -11.82 5.72 -5.93
CA ASN A 49 -12.33 7.02 -5.52
C ASN A 49 -12.92 7.01 -4.09
N SER A 50 -13.19 5.84 -3.53
CA SER A 50 -13.64 5.70 -2.15
C SER A 50 -12.49 5.77 -1.14
N LEU A 51 -11.24 5.68 -1.61
CA LEU A 51 -10.04 5.72 -0.77
C LEU A 51 -9.50 7.15 -0.74
N ASP A 52 -9.19 7.66 0.44
CA ASP A 52 -8.71 9.03 0.60
C ASP A 52 -7.31 9.14 1.22
N TYR A 53 -6.70 7.99 1.54
CA TYR A 53 -5.37 7.96 2.14
C TYR A 53 -4.65 6.68 1.74
N GLY A 54 -3.32 6.72 1.73
CA GLY A 54 -2.54 5.54 1.45
C GLY A 54 -1.24 5.51 2.24
N VAL A 55 -0.74 4.32 2.48
CA VAL A 55 0.57 4.11 3.11
C VAL A 55 1.33 3.08 2.28
N LEU A 56 2.53 3.45 1.85
CA LEU A 56 3.45 2.52 1.20
C LEU A 56 4.54 2.10 2.19
N GLY A 57 4.75 0.81 2.32
CA GLY A 57 5.87 0.26 3.05
C GLY A 57 6.94 -0.29 2.11
N THR A 58 8.17 0.17 2.29
CA THR A 58 9.30 -0.41 1.57
C THR A 58 10.57 -0.28 2.43
N SER A 59 11.36 -1.32 2.50
CA SER A 59 12.59 -1.33 3.29
C SER A 59 13.85 -1.38 2.43
N VAL A 60 13.70 -1.58 1.12
CA VAL A 60 14.83 -1.64 0.19
C VAL A 60 14.68 -0.54 -0.85
N PRO A 61 15.70 0.33 -1.03
CA PRO A 61 15.62 1.39 -2.02
C PRO A 61 15.39 0.84 -3.43
N GLN A 62 14.50 1.50 -4.16
CA GLN A 62 14.18 1.15 -5.54
C GLN A 62 14.46 2.34 -6.45
N LYS A 63 14.75 2.06 -7.74
CA LYS A 63 14.82 3.10 -8.75
C LYS A 63 13.50 3.85 -8.79
N HIS A 64 13.57 5.19 -8.79
CA HIS A 64 12.40 6.07 -8.77
C HIS A 64 11.55 5.97 -7.49
N GLY A 65 12.05 5.34 -6.44
CA GLY A 65 11.31 5.15 -5.19
C GLY A 65 11.21 6.38 -4.28
N PHE A 66 11.90 7.49 -4.65
CA PHE A 66 11.96 8.68 -3.80
C PHE A 66 10.59 9.22 -3.40
N TYR A 67 9.67 9.32 -4.36
CA TYR A 67 8.32 9.82 -4.08
C TYR A 67 7.43 8.81 -3.36
N GLY A 68 7.78 7.53 -3.44
CA GLY A 68 7.10 6.45 -2.71
C GLY A 68 5.62 6.35 -3.00
N LEU A 69 4.77 6.62 -2.00
CA LEU A 69 3.34 6.42 -2.12
C LEU A 69 2.70 7.22 -3.26
N PRO A 70 2.93 8.53 -3.43
CA PRO A 70 2.33 9.27 -4.55
C PRO A 70 2.70 8.71 -5.92
N TRP A 71 3.88 8.13 -6.06
CA TRP A 71 4.27 7.46 -7.30
C TRP A 71 3.46 6.17 -7.50
N LEU A 72 3.30 5.37 -6.44
CA LEU A 72 2.45 4.17 -6.48
C LEU A 72 1.02 4.53 -6.91
N THR A 73 0.41 5.47 -6.21
CA THR A 73 -1.00 5.82 -6.47
C THR A 73 -1.18 6.52 -7.80
N GLY A 74 -0.19 7.29 -8.26
CA GLY A 74 -0.19 7.86 -9.61
C GLY A 74 -0.22 6.78 -10.69
N MET A 75 0.59 5.74 -10.55
CA MET A 75 0.59 4.60 -11.48
C MET A 75 -0.70 3.78 -11.42
N MET A 76 -1.41 3.80 -10.31
CA MET A 76 -2.71 3.14 -10.16
C MET A 76 -3.87 3.92 -10.79
N GLY A 77 -3.64 5.13 -11.26
CA GLY A 77 -4.71 6.03 -11.68
C GLY A 77 -5.48 6.63 -10.52
N ALA A 78 -4.84 6.73 -9.35
CA ALA A 78 -5.45 7.19 -8.09
C ALA A 78 -4.65 8.37 -7.51
N SER A 79 -4.32 9.36 -8.34
CA SER A 79 -3.45 10.48 -7.97
C SER A 79 -4.01 11.37 -6.85
N HIS A 80 -5.29 11.22 -6.51
CA HIS A 80 -5.91 11.92 -5.38
C HIS A 80 -5.51 11.32 -4.02
N ILE A 81 -4.95 10.12 -4.00
CA ILE A 81 -4.55 9.46 -2.76
C ILE A 81 -3.13 9.88 -2.40
N GLY A 82 -3.00 10.57 -1.29
CA GLY A 82 -1.72 10.93 -0.69
C GLY A 82 -1.43 10.12 0.56
N GLY A 83 -0.22 10.23 1.08
CA GLY A 83 0.20 9.57 2.31
C GLY A 83 1.70 9.29 2.35
N PRO A 84 2.18 8.70 3.44
CA PRO A 84 3.60 8.49 3.67
C PRO A 84 4.13 7.22 3.04
N THR A 85 5.45 7.20 2.89
CA THR A 85 6.23 5.99 2.67
C THR A 85 6.96 5.66 3.96
N VAL A 86 6.86 4.43 4.42
CA VAL A 86 7.34 3.99 5.73
C VAL A 86 8.35 2.87 5.57
N ALA A 87 9.42 2.93 6.33
CA ALA A 87 10.45 1.90 6.38
C ALA A 87 10.79 1.58 7.82
N GLN A 88 10.59 0.34 8.24
CA GLN A 88 10.91 -0.14 9.59
C GLN A 88 11.42 -1.58 9.52
N ALA A 89 12.30 -1.85 8.57
CA ALA A 89 12.87 -3.18 8.33
C ALA A 89 11.78 -4.28 8.32
N CYS A 90 11.94 -5.35 9.06
CA CYS A 90 11.00 -6.47 9.06
C CYS A 90 9.62 -6.11 9.66
N ALA A 91 9.51 -5.03 10.42
CA ALA A 91 8.25 -4.55 11.00
C ALA A 91 7.49 -3.58 10.11
N THR A 92 7.96 -3.31 8.89
CA THR A 92 7.37 -2.31 7.99
C THR A 92 5.89 -2.54 7.74
N GLY A 93 5.48 -3.77 7.43
CA GLY A 93 4.08 -4.09 7.12
C GLY A 93 3.14 -3.75 8.28
N VAL A 94 3.51 -4.15 9.49
CA VAL A 94 2.71 -3.85 10.70
C VAL A 94 2.69 -2.36 10.97
N ARG A 95 3.81 -1.67 10.80
CA ARG A 95 3.87 -0.21 10.95
C ARG A 95 2.95 0.51 9.98
N CYS A 96 2.87 0.05 8.72
CA CYS A 96 1.99 0.64 7.73
C CYS A 96 0.52 0.50 8.13
N LEU A 97 0.11 -0.66 8.62
CA LEU A 97 -1.25 -0.88 9.11
C LEU A 97 -1.57 0.04 10.28
N LEU A 98 -0.65 0.15 11.23
CA LEU A 98 -0.82 1.03 12.39
C LEU A 98 -0.90 2.50 11.97
N THR A 99 -0.06 2.94 11.04
CA THR A 99 -0.07 4.31 10.53
C THR A 99 -1.41 4.63 9.87
N ALA A 100 -1.93 3.74 9.03
CA ALA A 100 -3.23 3.92 8.40
C ALA A 100 -4.36 3.94 9.44
N ALA A 101 -4.34 3.03 10.41
CA ALA A 101 -5.32 2.97 11.47
C ALA A 101 -5.34 4.26 12.30
N GLN A 102 -4.19 4.81 12.64
CA GLN A 102 -4.08 6.06 13.40
C GLN A 102 -4.67 7.24 12.65
N GLU A 103 -4.45 7.34 11.33
CA GLU A 103 -5.04 8.41 10.53
C GLU A 103 -6.56 8.30 10.48
N ILE A 104 -7.10 7.11 10.41
CA ILE A 104 -8.55 6.88 10.46
C ILE A 104 -9.10 7.21 11.84
N GLU A 105 -8.45 6.74 12.89
CA GLU A 105 -8.91 6.94 14.27
C GLU A 105 -8.88 8.40 14.71
N CYS A 106 -7.93 9.19 14.20
CA CYS A 106 -7.88 10.63 14.50
C CYS A 106 -8.76 11.49 13.58
N GLY A 107 -9.49 10.88 12.65
CA GLY A 107 -10.42 11.57 11.77
C GLY A 107 -9.80 12.24 10.55
N MET A 108 -8.52 12.01 10.28
CA MET A 108 -7.84 12.60 9.11
C MET A 108 -8.09 11.82 7.82
N ALA A 109 -8.49 10.56 7.94
CA ALA A 109 -8.83 9.72 6.82
C ALA A 109 -10.10 8.91 7.13
N THR A 110 -10.85 8.52 6.11
CA THR A 110 -12.01 7.62 6.26
C THR A 110 -11.72 6.22 5.77
N SER A 111 -10.90 6.09 4.74
CA SER A 111 -10.48 4.77 4.22
C SER A 111 -9.07 4.86 3.64
N SER A 112 -8.28 3.85 3.89
CA SER A 112 -6.87 3.84 3.53
C SER A 112 -6.50 2.59 2.75
N LEU A 113 -5.62 2.77 1.78
CA LEU A 113 -4.91 1.69 1.09
C LEU A 113 -3.54 1.49 1.75
N VAL A 114 -3.22 0.26 2.11
CA VAL A 114 -1.90 -0.09 2.63
C VAL A 114 -1.25 -1.07 1.66
N VAL A 115 -0.08 -0.71 1.17
CA VAL A 115 0.71 -1.55 0.25
C VAL A 115 2.13 -1.66 0.76
N THR A 116 2.68 -2.86 0.75
CA THR A 116 4.11 -3.09 1.02
C THR A 116 4.78 -3.67 -0.21
N ALA A 117 5.97 -3.18 -0.53
CA ALA A 117 6.69 -3.55 -1.74
C ALA A 117 8.20 -3.62 -1.52
#